data_cd7fa578c66663dd6c69cd3d22dae127
#
_entry.id   cd7fa578c66663dd6c69cd3d22dae127
#
_cell.length_a   1.000
_cell.length_b   1.000
_cell.length_c   1.000
_cell.angle_alpha   90.00
_cell.angle_beta   90.00
_cell.angle_gamma   90.00
#
_symmetry.space_group_name_H-M   'P 1'
#
loop_
_entity.id
_entity.type
_entity.pdbx_description
1 polymer ?
#
loop_
_entity_poly.entity_id
_entity_poly.type
_entity_poly.pdbx_seq_one_letter_code
_entity_poly.pdbx_strand_id
1 'polypeptide(L)'
;MIEKIIIDKVGSCYQKESVVLRKGSKKEIEFPALIAIIKHKKYGNILYDTGYSDMFFDETKKYPAKIYRKLTKVIIDTTIEDVLEKYNLKMEDINYVFVSHFHPDHIGNLHKFVNARIFCSKEEYTMLINERSNLKKLKHGFFEKMIPDNISESMISFEELLSIDIENHTKKGRKLFEDNNLIAIPLYAHRKGQHGLLVN
;
A
#
# COMPACT_ATOMS: atom_id res chain seq x y z
N MET A 1 15.68 16.26 3.92
CA MET A 1 16.66 15.54 3.08
C MET A 1 16.53 14.06 3.36
N ILE A 2 16.42 13.26 2.33
CA ILE A 2 16.37 11.78 2.40
C ILE A 2 17.78 11.27 2.66
N GLU A 3 17.93 10.40 3.63
CA GLU A 3 19.22 9.80 4.02
C GLU A 3 19.42 8.43 3.39
N LYS A 4 18.33 7.65 3.28
CA LYS A 4 18.38 6.28 2.76
C LYS A 4 17.02 5.83 2.26
N ILE A 5 17.03 5.04 1.19
CA ILE A 5 15.88 4.30 0.69
C ILE A 5 16.26 2.81 0.70
N ILE A 6 15.40 1.99 1.29
CA ILE A 6 15.56 0.56 1.38
C ILE A 6 14.33 -0.06 0.74
N ILE A 7 14.53 -0.93 -0.24
CA ILE A 7 13.43 -1.69 -0.86
C ILE A 7 13.57 -3.14 -0.43
N ASP A 8 12.49 -3.73 0.04
CA ASP A 8 12.44 -5.13 0.44
C ASP A 8 11.08 -5.75 0.07
N LYS A 9 10.93 -7.06 0.27
CA LYS A 9 9.74 -7.84 -0.06
C LYS A 9 9.04 -8.29 1.23
N VAL A 10 7.72 -8.16 1.29
CA VAL A 10 6.88 -8.67 2.38
C VAL A 10 5.81 -9.57 1.79
N GLY A 11 6.19 -10.83 1.54
CA GLY A 11 5.36 -11.80 0.85
C GLY A 11 5.26 -11.59 -0.66
N SER A 12 4.53 -12.46 -1.32
CA SER A 12 4.29 -12.41 -2.77
C SER A 12 2.98 -13.11 -3.13
N CYS A 13 2.48 -12.87 -4.34
CA CYS A 13 1.44 -13.70 -4.93
C CYS A 13 1.87 -14.29 -6.27
N TYR A 14 1.25 -15.41 -6.63
CA TYR A 14 1.46 -16.08 -7.91
C TYR A 14 0.21 -15.98 -8.75
N GLN A 15 0.36 -15.49 -9.96
CA GLN A 15 -0.72 -15.34 -10.93
C GLN A 15 -0.20 -15.64 -12.34
N LYS A 16 -1.11 -15.97 -13.24
CA LYS A 16 -0.77 -16.02 -14.66
C LYS A 16 -0.44 -14.61 -15.14
N GLU A 17 0.67 -14.46 -15.85
CA GLU A 17 1.10 -13.17 -16.41
C GLU A 17 -0.02 -12.47 -17.21
N SER A 18 -0.84 -13.26 -17.95
CA SER A 18 -1.98 -12.74 -18.72
C SER A 18 -3.12 -12.12 -17.90
N VAL A 19 -3.15 -12.33 -16.58
CA VAL A 19 -4.13 -11.70 -15.68
C VAL A 19 -3.75 -10.24 -15.40
N VAL A 20 -2.46 -9.96 -15.36
CA VAL A 20 -1.91 -8.65 -14.97
C VAL A 20 -1.40 -7.88 -16.18
N LEU A 21 -0.85 -8.56 -17.17
CA LEU A 21 -0.28 -7.92 -18.36
C LEU A 21 -1.09 -8.28 -19.60
N ARG A 22 -1.57 -7.27 -20.32
CA ARG A 22 -2.23 -7.45 -21.62
C ARG A 22 -1.26 -8.12 -22.60
N LYS A 23 -1.65 -9.25 -23.21
CA LYS A 23 -0.83 -10.14 -24.03
C LYS A 23 0.24 -10.91 -23.25
N GLY A 24 0.19 -10.95 -21.92
CA GLY A 24 1.03 -11.81 -21.12
C GLY A 24 0.80 -13.31 -21.40
N SER A 25 1.77 -14.13 -21.07
CA SER A 25 1.71 -15.59 -21.23
C SER A 25 0.76 -16.21 -20.21
N LYS A 26 0.41 -17.49 -20.41
CA LYS A 26 -0.37 -18.27 -19.42
C LYS A 26 0.52 -18.84 -18.30
N LYS A 27 1.82 -18.52 -18.31
CA LYS A 27 2.77 -18.97 -17.28
C LYS A 27 2.42 -18.30 -15.95
N GLU A 28 2.44 -19.08 -14.88
CA GLU A 28 2.37 -18.53 -13.52
C GLU A 28 3.71 -17.88 -13.18
N ILE A 29 3.68 -16.63 -12.76
CA ILE A 29 4.85 -15.86 -12.34
C ILE A 29 4.63 -15.27 -10.95
N GLU A 30 5.72 -15.00 -10.26
CA GLU A 30 5.71 -14.35 -8.96
C GLU A 30 5.55 -12.84 -9.11
N PHE A 31 4.68 -12.26 -8.28
CA PHE A 31 4.53 -10.82 -8.06
C PHE A 31 4.89 -10.53 -6.61
N PRO A 32 6.11 -10.04 -6.34
CA PRO A 32 6.52 -9.69 -4.99
C PRO A 32 5.76 -8.46 -4.48
N ALA A 33 5.29 -8.52 -3.25
CA ALA A 33 4.76 -7.35 -2.55
C ALA A 33 5.93 -6.52 -2.02
N LEU A 34 6.36 -5.55 -2.83
CA LEU A 34 7.48 -4.68 -2.49
C LEU A 34 7.03 -3.56 -1.55
N ILE A 35 7.89 -3.28 -0.58
CA ILE A 35 7.77 -2.12 0.31
C ILE A 35 9.03 -1.27 0.19
N ALA A 36 8.96 0.01 0.58
CA ALA A 36 10.15 0.83 0.74
C ALA A 36 10.18 1.54 2.08
N ILE A 37 11.31 1.45 2.78
CA ILE A 37 11.58 2.22 4.00
C ILE A 37 12.44 3.43 3.60
N ILE A 38 11.90 4.62 3.81
CA ILE A 38 12.55 5.88 3.48
C ILE A 38 12.94 6.57 4.78
N LYS A 39 14.25 6.68 5.03
CA LYS A 39 14.78 7.41 6.19
C LYS A 39 14.95 8.88 5.83
N HIS A 40 14.22 9.74 6.52
CA HIS A 40 14.22 11.18 6.27
C HIS A 40 14.72 11.94 7.52
N LYS A 41 15.73 12.79 7.36
CA LYS A 41 16.37 13.50 8.48
C LYS A 41 15.42 14.30 9.38
N LYS A 42 14.37 14.91 8.81
CA LYS A 42 13.40 15.74 9.55
C LYS A 42 12.15 14.98 9.96
N TYR A 43 11.69 14.05 9.11
CA TYR A 43 10.37 13.42 9.25
C TYR A 43 10.42 11.97 9.74
N GLY A 44 11.63 11.44 10.02
CA GLY A 44 11.81 10.09 10.52
C GLY A 44 11.65 9.02 9.44
N ASN A 45 11.11 7.88 9.82
CA ASN A 45 10.95 6.75 8.90
C ASN A 45 9.56 6.78 8.26
N ILE A 46 9.54 6.73 6.93
CA ILE A 46 8.34 6.64 6.11
C ILE A 46 8.33 5.26 5.45
N LEU A 47 7.26 4.51 5.62
CA LEU A 47 7.05 3.22 4.98
C LEU A 47 6.13 3.41 3.76
N TYR A 48 6.60 3.02 2.57
CA TYR A 48 5.77 2.93 1.37
C TYR A 48 5.20 1.53 1.26
N ASP A 49 3.88 1.40 1.36
CA ASP A 49 3.10 0.17 1.44
C ASP A 49 3.53 -0.77 2.60
N THR A 50 2.77 -1.81 2.87
CA THR A 50 3.01 -2.67 4.03
C THR A 50 3.11 -4.17 3.71
N GLY A 51 2.96 -4.55 2.45
CA GLY A 51 3.02 -5.95 2.01
C GLY A 51 1.86 -6.82 2.49
N TYR A 52 1.96 -8.12 2.28
CA TYR A 52 1.01 -9.12 2.77
C TYR A 52 1.16 -9.40 4.26
N SER A 53 0.07 -9.85 4.90
CA SER A 53 0.09 -10.41 6.26
C SER A 53 -0.79 -11.66 6.36
N ASP A 54 -0.65 -12.40 7.47
CA ASP A 54 -1.50 -13.55 7.79
C ASP A 54 -2.98 -13.19 7.84
N MET A 55 -3.32 -11.92 8.07
CA MET A 55 -4.69 -11.44 8.01
C MET A 55 -5.36 -11.70 6.65
N PHE A 56 -4.58 -11.76 5.55
CA PHE A 56 -5.09 -12.20 4.25
C PHE A 56 -5.72 -13.60 4.34
N PHE A 57 -5.06 -14.54 5.00
CA PHE A 57 -5.56 -15.89 5.16
C PHE A 57 -6.77 -15.94 6.08
N ASP A 58 -6.79 -15.11 7.12
CA ASP A 58 -7.91 -15.03 8.07
C ASP A 58 -9.17 -14.48 7.40
N GLU A 59 -9.05 -13.38 6.67
CA GLU A 59 -10.16 -12.75 5.96
C GLU A 59 -10.65 -13.59 4.76
N THR A 60 -9.83 -14.47 4.23
CA THR A 60 -10.18 -15.32 3.09
C THR A 60 -10.50 -16.78 3.46
N LYS A 61 -10.72 -17.08 4.76
CA LYS A 61 -11.10 -18.44 5.22
C LYS A 61 -12.46 -18.90 4.71
N LYS A 62 -13.44 -18.00 4.64
CA LYS A 62 -14.84 -18.28 4.35
C LYS A 62 -15.25 -17.83 2.96
N TYR A 63 -16.31 -18.42 2.41
CA TYR A 63 -16.95 -17.95 1.19
C TYR A 63 -17.63 -16.59 1.43
N PRO A 64 -17.63 -15.67 0.46
CA PRO A 64 -17.09 -15.80 -0.90
C PRO A 64 -15.56 -15.55 -1.00
N ALA A 65 -14.91 -14.98 0.01
CA ALA A 65 -13.50 -14.58 -0.01
C ALA A 65 -12.55 -15.77 -0.24
N LYS A 66 -12.96 -17.00 0.11
CA LYS A 66 -12.19 -18.22 -0.19
C LYS A 66 -11.95 -18.42 -1.70
N ILE A 67 -12.81 -17.89 -2.56
CA ILE A 67 -12.60 -17.91 -4.03
C ILE A 67 -11.45 -16.99 -4.40
N TYR A 68 -11.40 -15.79 -3.81
CA TYR A 68 -10.30 -14.85 -4.04
C TYR A 68 -8.95 -15.48 -3.68
N ARG A 69 -8.85 -16.13 -2.51
CA ARG A 69 -7.64 -16.86 -2.10
C ARG A 69 -7.23 -17.97 -3.05
N LYS A 70 -8.20 -18.68 -3.65
CA LYS A 70 -7.91 -19.74 -4.65
C LYS A 70 -7.36 -19.17 -5.96
N LEU A 71 -7.78 -17.97 -6.32
CA LEU A 71 -7.33 -17.28 -7.53
C LEU A 71 -6.03 -16.53 -7.30
N THR A 72 -5.76 -16.10 -6.07
CA THR A 72 -4.56 -15.34 -5.69
C THR A 72 -3.75 -16.19 -4.71
N LYS A 73 -2.79 -16.94 -5.24
CA LYS A 73 -1.91 -17.79 -4.43
C LYS A 73 -0.87 -16.93 -3.73
N VAL A 74 -1.14 -16.58 -2.47
CA VAL A 74 -0.26 -15.77 -1.63
C VAL A 74 0.72 -16.66 -0.86
N ILE A 75 1.96 -16.24 -0.77
CA ILE A 75 3.02 -16.82 0.06
C ILE A 75 3.62 -15.69 0.90
N ILE A 76 3.71 -15.92 2.21
CA ILE A 76 4.37 -15.01 3.14
C ILE A 76 5.61 -15.74 3.65
N ASP A 77 6.71 -15.53 2.95
CA ASP A 77 8.03 -16.07 3.25
C ASP A 77 8.88 -15.08 4.08
N THR A 78 8.44 -13.84 4.16
CA THR A 78 9.08 -12.75 4.92
C THR A 78 7.97 -11.86 5.47
N THR A 79 8.00 -11.61 6.77
CA THR A 79 7.03 -10.73 7.45
C THR A 79 7.52 -9.29 7.48
N ILE A 80 6.63 -8.35 7.78
CA ILE A 80 7.01 -6.94 7.96
C ILE A 80 7.93 -6.78 9.18
N GLU A 81 7.71 -7.59 10.21
CA GLU A 81 8.54 -7.65 11.41
C GLU A 81 9.98 -8.05 11.06
N ASP A 82 10.16 -9.13 10.29
CA ASP A 82 11.49 -9.59 9.86
C ASP A 82 12.23 -8.51 9.07
N VAL A 83 11.52 -7.80 8.18
CA VAL A 83 12.11 -6.71 7.41
C VAL A 83 12.51 -5.55 8.30
N LEU A 84 11.65 -5.11 9.21
CA LEU A 84 11.97 -4.01 10.10
C LEU A 84 13.16 -4.37 11.02
N GLU A 85 13.16 -5.58 11.60
CA GLU A 85 14.26 -6.07 12.45
C GLU A 85 15.59 -6.13 11.72
N LYS A 86 15.60 -6.62 10.47
CA LYS A 86 16.79 -6.61 9.58
C LYS A 86 17.45 -5.24 9.45
N TYR A 87 16.67 -4.16 9.56
CA TYR A 87 17.15 -2.79 9.47
C TYR A 87 17.20 -2.05 10.82
N ASN A 88 17.14 -2.81 11.93
CA ASN A 88 17.13 -2.30 13.32
C ASN A 88 16.00 -1.27 13.55
N LEU A 89 14.81 -1.59 13.08
CA LEU A 89 13.58 -0.81 13.26
C LEU A 89 12.50 -1.68 13.92
N LYS A 90 11.60 -1.02 14.64
CA LYS A 90 10.36 -1.57 15.17
C LYS A 90 9.16 -0.90 14.50
N MET A 91 7.97 -1.43 14.73
CA MET A 91 6.73 -0.82 14.22
C MET A 91 6.57 0.63 14.70
N GLU A 92 6.92 0.89 15.95
CA GLU A 92 6.81 2.22 16.59
C GLU A 92 7.77 3.26 16.01
N ASP A 93 8.84 2.82 15.34
CA ASP A 93 9.82 3.70 14.70
C ASP A 93 9.31 4.24 13.35
N ILE A 94 8.20 3.70 12.83
CA ILE A 94 7.58 4.19 11.61
C ILE A 94 6.66 5.36 11.93
N ASN A 95 7.05 6.54 11.45
CA ASN A 95 6.32 7.78 11.70
C ASN A 95 5.18 8.00 10.71
N TYR A 96 5.36 7.57 9.46
CA TYR A 96 4.40 7.69 8.38
C TYR A 96 4.31 6.41 7.56
N VAL A 97 3.09 6.07 7.13
CA VAL A 97 2.87 5.05 6.11
C VAL A 97 2.26 5.73 4.88
N PHE A 98 2.85 5.48 3.72
CA PHE A 98 2.28 5.87 2.43
C PHE A 98 1.57 4.67 1.83
N VAL A 99 0.27 4.74 1.70
CA VAL A 99 -0.55 3.70 1.06
C VAL A 99 -0.77 4.07 -0.40
N SER A 100 -0.17 3.30 -1.30
CA SER A 100 -0.31 3.54 -2.73
C SER A 100 -1.74 3.32 -3.22
N HIS A 101 -2.39 2.26 -2.72
CA HIS A 101 -3.81 1.92 -2.89
C HIS A 101 -4.22 0.79 -1.92
N PHE A 102 -5.52 0.46 -1.84
CA PHE A 102 -6.06 -0.43 -0.81
C PHE A 102 -6.18 -1.90 -1.23
N HIS A 103 -5.20 -2.48 -1.96
CA HIS A 103 -5.12 -3.93 -2.17
C HIS A 103 -4.34 -4.64 -1.05
N PRO A 104 -4.56 -5.96 -0.82
CA PRO A 104 -4.00 -6.69 0.32
C PRO A 104 -2.47 -6.75 0.36
N ASP A 105 -1.82 -6.70 -0.79
CA ASP A 105 -0.36 -6.67 -0.95
C ASP A 105 0.27 -5.31 -0.64
N HIS A 106 -0.57 -4.28 -0.44
CA HIS A 106 -0.13 -2.93 -0.09
C HIS A 106 -0.54 -2.56 1.34
N ILE A 107 -1.67 -3.07 1.84
CA ILE A 107 -2.21 -2.71 3.15
C ILE A 107 -2.26 -3.87 4.14
N GLY A 108 -1.72 -5.04 3.81
CA GLY A 108 -1.87 -6.24 4.62
C GLY A 108 -1.45 -6.08 6.08
N ASN A 109 -0.43 -5.29 6.36
CA ASN A 109 0.05 -5.00 7.72
C ASN A 109 -0.35 -3.60 8.23
N LEU A 110 -1.16 -2.84 7.51
CA LEU A 110 -1.46 -1.44 7.85
C LEU A 110 -2.06 -1.30 9.26
N HIS A 111 -2.90 -2.24 9.68
CA HIS A 111 -3.51 -2.30 11.01
C HIS A 111 -2.52 -2.36 12.18
N LYS A 112 -1.25 -2.72 11.91
CA LYS A 112 -0.18 -2.78 12.94
C LYS A 112 0.46 -1.41 13.22
N PHE A 113 0.29 -0.44 12.32
CA PHE A 113 0.92 0.88 12.38
C PHE A 113 0.01 1.93 13.03
N VAL A 114 -0.53 1.62 14.20
CA VAL A 114 -1.52 2.47 14.91
C VAL A 114 -1.00 3.85 15.35
N ASN A 115 0.32 3.98 15.47
CA ASN A 115 0.98 5.24 15.88
C ASN A 115 1.44 6.07 14.68
N ALA A 116 1.42 5.52 13.47
CA ALA A 116 1.87 6.22 12.28
C ALA A 116 0.77 7.13 11.70
N ARG A 117 1.18 8.24 11.08
CA ARG A 117 0.29 9.03 10.20
C ARG A 117 0.23 8.34 8.84
N ILE A 118 -0.95 8.28 8.23
CA ILE A 118 -1.20 7.49 7.02
C ILE A 118 -1.55 8.40 5.86
N PHE A 119 -0.64 8.52 4.90
CA PHE A 119 -0.92 9.16 3.61
C PHE A 119 -1.68 8.19 2.71
N CYS A 120 -2.87 8.54 2.27
CA CYS A 120 -3.67 7.72 1.35
C CYS A 120 -4.72 8.56 0.60
N SER A 121 -5.38 7.96 -0.39
CA SER A 121 -6.55 8.55 -1.03
C SER A 121 -7.79 8.41 -0.14
N LYS A 122 -8.28 9.53 0.36
CA LYS A 122 -9.54 9.61 1.12
C LYS A 122 -10.74 9.28 0.23
N GLU A 123 -10.69 9.66 -1.05
CA GLU A 123 -11.75 9.34 -2.02
C GLU A 123 -11.87 7.83 -2.20
N GLU A 124 -10.74 7.11 -2.41
CA GLU A 124 -10.75 5.65 -2.57
C GLU A 124 -11.18 4.97 -1.27
N TYR A 125 -10.62 5.36 -0.13
CA TYR A 125 -11.01 4.82 1.18
C TYR A 125 -12.52 4.98 1.42
N THR A 126 -13.06 6.19 1.22
CA THR A 126 -14.48 6.48 1.44
C THR A 126 -15.39 5.66 0.51
N MET A 127 -14.98 5.49 -0.75
CA MET A 127 -15.70 4.63 -1.69
C MET A 127 -15.73 3.17 -1.22
N LEU A 128 -14.59 2.65 -0.75
CA LEU A 128 -14.46 1.24 -0.34
C LEU A 128 -15.17 0.95 0.98
N ILE A 129 -15.04 1.83 2.00
CA ILE A 129 -15.66 1.60 3.30
C ILE A 129 -17.18 1.71 3.24
N ASN A 130 -17.71 2.61 2.40
CA ASN A 130 -19.15 2.82 2.22
C ASN A 130 -19.81 1.80 1.26
N GLU A 131 -19.03 0.95 0.58
CA GLU A 131 -19.60 -0.12 -0.24
C GLU A 131 -20.29 -1.16 0.67
N ARG A 132 -21.60 -1.31 0.50
CA ARG A 132 -22.43 -2.21 1.34
C ARG A 132 -22.33 -3.67 0.92
N SER A 133 -21.92 -3.93 -0.31
CA SER A 133 -21.84 -5.29 -0.85
C SER A 133 -20.47 -5.91 -0.56
N ASN A 134 -20.44 -6.94 0.28
CA ASN A 134 -19.21 -7.72 0.54
C ASN A 134 -18.63 -8.32 -0.75
N LEU A 135 -19.45 -8.69 -1.73
CA LEU A 135 -18.98 -9.19 -3.02
C LEU A 135 -18.27 -8.09 -3.83
N LYS A 136 -18.75 -6.85 -3.77
CA LYS A 136 -18.09 -5.73 -4.44
C LYS A 136 -16.81 -5.34 -3.70
N LYS A 137 -16.81 -5.29 -2.34
CA LYS A 137 -15.58 -5.10 -1.56
C LYS A 137 -14.53 -6.15 -1.96
N LEU A 138 -14.93 -7.42 -2.02
CA LEU A 138 -14.05 -8.51 -2.44
C LEU A 138 -13.55 -8.36 -3.88
N LYS A 139 -14.41 -7.97 -4.83
CA LYS A 139 -14.01 -7.67 -6.21
C LYS A 139 -12.99 -6.55 -6.29
N HIS A 140 -13.05 -5.62 -5.35
CA HIS A 140 -12.05 -4.57 -5.17
C HIS A 140 -10.83 -5.03 -4.39
N GLY A 141 -10.73 -6.28 -3.93
CA GLY A 141 -9.63 -6.75 -3.09
C GLY A 141 -9.51 -5.98 -1.76
N PHE A 142 -10.61 -5.42 -1.26
CA PHE A 142 -10.60 -4.62 -0.04
C PHE A 142 -11.05 -5.46 1.16
N PHE A 143 -10.21 -5.52 2.17
CA PHE A 143 -10.44 -6.21 3.44
C PHE A 143 -10.35 -5.21 4.58
N GLU A 144 -11.49 -4.89 5.16
CA GLU A 144 -11.66 -3.80 6.12
C GLU A 144 -10.80 -3.98 7.38
N LYS A 145 -10.61 -5.22 7.84
CA LYS A 145 -9.79 -5.53 9.02
C LYS A 145 -8.29 -5.27 8.85
N MET A 146 -7.82 -5.07 7.62
CA MET A 146 -6.44 -4.64 7.37
C MET A 146 -6.23 -3.14 7.67
N ILE A 147 -7.33 -2.41 7.91
CA ILE A 147 -7.30 -0.98 8.20
C ILE A 147 -7.27 -0.78 9.72
N PRO A 148 -6.43 0.11 10.25
CA PRO A 148 -6.45 0.42 11.68
C PRO A 148 -7.74 1.14 12.09
N ASP A 149 -8.26 0.83 13.29
CA ASP A 149 -9.52 1.40 13.81
C ASP A 149 -9.47 2.93 13.90
N ASN A 150 -8.29 3.49 14.15
CA ASN A 150 -8.05 4.93 14.26
C ASN A 150 -7.69 5.62 12.94
N ILE A 151 -7.94 4.99 11.79
CA ILE A 151 -7.58 5.53 10.46
C ILE A 151 -8.11 6.97 10.25
N SER A 152 -9.30 7.27 10.75
CA SER A 152 -9.93 8.59 10.59
C SER A 152 -9.13 9.72 11.27
N GLU A 153 -8.40 9.41 12.34
CA GLU A 153 -7.57 10.36 13.09
C GLU A 153 -6.15 10.45 12.54
N SER A 154 -5.63 9.34 12.01
CA SER A 154 -4.26 9.23 11.50
C SER A 154 -4.10 9.57 10.02
N MET A 155 -5.20 9.61 9.25
CA MET A 155 -5.20 9.85 7.80
C MET A 155 -4.71 11.25 7.44
N ILE A 156 -3.86 11.30 6.42
CA ILE A 156 -3.50 12.50 5.66
C ILE A 156 -3.92 12.26 4.22
N SER A 157 -4.97 12.94 3.78
CA SER A 157 -5.54 12.77 2.44
C SER A 157 -4.64 13.36 1.37
N PHE A 158 -4.32 12.59 0.32
CA PHE A 158 -3.60 13.13 -0.84
C PHE A 158 -4.37 14.28 -1.50
N GLU A 159 -5.68 14.22 -1.51
CA GLU A 159 -6.55 15.21 -2.14
C GLU A 159 -6.47 16.58 -1.45
N GLU A 160 -6.14 16.58 -0.15
CA GLU A 160 -6.03 17.79 0.69
C GLU A 160 -4.61 18.39 0.68
N LEU A 161 -3.61 17.68 0.14
CA LEU A 161 -2.22 18.15 0.07
C LEU A 161 -2.03 19.22 -1.02
N LEU A 162 -1.00 20.06 -0.80
CA LEU A 162 -0.61 21.10 -1.77
C LEU A 162 -0.29 20.47 -3.12
N SER A 163 -1.00 20.96 -4.14
CA SER A 163 -0.81 20.54 -5.52
C SER A 163 0.38 21.30 -6.14
N ILE A 164 1.28 20.56 -6.80
CA ILE A 164 2.42 21.11 -7.51
C ILE A 164 2.54 20.56 -8.92
N ASP A 165 3.07 21.36 -9.83
CA ASP A 165 3.39 20.92 -11.18
C ASP A 165 4.68 20.08 -11.14
N ILE A 166 4.70 18.98 -11.90
CA ILE A 166 5.87 18.11 -12.05
C ILE A 166 6.38 18.26 -13.47
N GLU A 167 7.66 18.56 -13.59
CA GLU A 167 8.30 18.72 -14.90
C GLU A 167 8.11 17.47 -15.75
N ASN A 168 7.74 17.68 -17.02
CA ASN A 168 7.49 16.61 -17.99
C ASN A 168 6.36 15.64 -17.63
N HIS A 169 5.46 16.00 -16.71
CA HIS A 169 4.33 15.17 -16.32
C HIS A 169 3.01 15.93 -16.51
N THR A 170 2.00 15.26 -17.09
CA THR A 170 0.69 15.88 -17.38
C THR A 170 -0.20 16.05 -16.15
N LYS A 171 0.09 15.36 -15.07
CA LYS A 171 -0.70 15.41 -13.82
C LYS A 171 0.07 16.14 -12.75
N LYS A 172 -0.65 16.86 -11.91
CA LYS A 172 -0.08 17.53 -10.74
C LYS A 172 0.26 16.52 -9.66
N GLY A 173 1.42 16.69 -9.03
CA GLY A 173 1.80 15.95 -7.83
C GLY A 173 1.17 16.54 -6.57
N ARG A 174 1.26 15.79 -5.48
CA ARG A 174 0.85 16.20 -4.14
C ARG A 174 2.07 16.19 -3.22
N LYS A 175 2.42 17.34 -2.69
CA LYS A 175 3.58 17.52 -1.83
C LYS A 175 3.31 16.91 -0.46
N LEU A 176 4.08 15.88 -0.05
CA LEU A 176 3.87 15.22 1.25
C LEU A 176 4.33 16.10 2.42
N PHE A 177 5.46 16.76 2.24
CA PHE A 177 6.10 17.58 3.25
C PHE A 177 6.56 18.93 2.67
N GLU A 178 7.03 19.83 3.52
CA GLU A 178 7.45 21.18 3.09
C GLU A 178 8.66 21.20 2.15
N ASP A 179 9.49 20.16 2.17
CA ASP A 179 10.83 20.15 1.53
C ASP A 179 10.87 19.61 0.09
N ASN A 180 9.75 19.31 -0.53
CA ASN A 180 9.65 18.77 -1.90
C ASN A 180 10.41 17.46 -2.18
N ASN A 181 10.92 16.77 -1.17
CA ASN A 181 11.67 15.52 -1.38
C ASN A 181 10.76 14.34 -1.72
N LEU A 182 9.51 14.38 -1.25
CA LEU A 182 8.53 13.31 -1.44
C LEU A 182 7.23 13.90 -2.00
N ILE A 183 6.84 13.41 -3.19
CA ILE A 183 5.68 13.89 -3.93
C ILE A 183 4.82 12.69 -4.33
N ALA A 184 3.57 12.66 -3.89
CA ALA A 184 2.61 11.67 -4.37
C ALA A 184 2.14 12.03 -5.79
N ILE A 185 2.20 11.05 -6.70
CA ILE A 185 1.80 11.21 -8.10
C ILE A 185 0.58 10.33 -8.39
N PRO A 186 -0.54 10.89 -8.87
CA PRO A 186 -1.71 10.09 -9.20
C PRO A 186 -1.45 9.17 -10.40
N LEU A 187 -1.68 7.85 -10.20
CA LEU A 187 -1.47 6.79 -11.19
C LEU A 187 -2.80 6.07 -11.48
N TYR A 188 -3.74 6.72 -12.16
CA TYR A 188 -5.12 6.21 -12.35
C TYR A 188 -5.26 5.02 -13.31
N ALA A 189 -4.22 4.22 -13.51
CA ALA A 189 -4.26 3.10 -14.46
C ALA A 189 -4.91 1.84 -13.88
N HIS A 190 -4.65 1.51 -12.62
CA HIS A 190 -5.12 0.29 -11.96
C HIS A 190 -6.28 0.58 -10.98
N ARG A 191 -6.18 1.67 -10.22
CA ARG A 191 -7.20 2.16 -9.28
C ARG A 191 -7.40 3.66 -9.40
N LYS A 192 -8.63 4.12 -9.13
CA LYS A 192 -8.97 5.55 -9.21
C LYS A 192 -8.20 6.39 -8.19
N GLY A 193 -7.91 5.84 -7.01
CA GLY A 193 -7.16 6.50 -5.94
C GLY A 193 -5.67 6.13 -5.86
N GLN A 194 -5.14 5.37 -6.83
CA GLN A 194 -3.74 4.94 -6.80
C GLN A 194 -2.77 6.11 -6.96
N HIS A 195 -1.77 6.13 -6.09
CA HIS A 195 -0.67 7.08 -6.13
C HIS A 195 0.68 6.36 -6.11
N GLY A 196 1.62 6.85 -6.91
CA GLY A 196 3.04 6.54 -6.78
C GLY A 196 3.75 7.58 -5.92
N LEU A 197 5.01 7.31 -5.56
CA LEU A 197 5.85 8.22 -4.81
C LEU A 197 7.07 8.62 -5.64
N LEU A 198 7.17 9.90 -5.97
CA LEU A 198 8.37 10.50 -6.55
C LEU A 198 9.30 10.91 -5.41
N VAL A 199 10.54 10.52 -5.52
CA VAL A 199 11.61 10.83 -4.58
C VAL A 199 12.65 11.70 -5.29
N ASN A 200 12.88 12.92 -4.79
CA ASN A 200 13.86 13.89 -5.31
C ASN A 200 15.14 13.90 -4.48
#